data_f0deb3eee4535dc74e9d3b3fe75497fb
#
_entry.id   f0deb3eee4535dc74e9d3b3fe75497fb
#
_cell.length_a   1.000
_cell.length_b   1.000
_cell.length_c   1.000
_cell.angle_alpha   90.00
_cell.angle_beta   90.00
_cell.angle_gamma   90.00
#
_symmetry.space_group_name_H-M   'P 1'
#
loop_
_entity.id
_entity.type
_entity.pdbx_description
1 polymer ?
#
loop_
_entity_poly.entity_id
_entity_poly.type
_entity_poly.pdbx_seq_one_letter_code
_entity_poly.pdbx_strand_id
1 'polypeptide(L)'
;MSFSIRNTLFITLLLGMSLASCVSDREYRSLKADYDSIAILNATMQEDAYITDSIVASVISSFQELSSVENMINVNSMRGELPMRDQARIKQNINILSDKLKESNDAIEMLIKRVENNGANSQRLVGTISILREQLGKQKERVTTIAEETMKKVRDINALESSANRLREEAERMKGFSLDEANRLKLKEDSLNTVYYAMGTKDDLQA
;
A
#
# COMPACT_ATOMS: atom_id res chain seq x y z
N MET A 1 64.49 -50.12 -55.66
CA MET A 1 63.97 -48.77 -56.05
C MET A 1 62.55 -48.50 -55.63
N SER A 2 61.69 -49.50 -55.40
CA SER A 2 60.25 -49.29 -54.96
C SER A 2 60.02 -48.84 -53.54
N PHE A 3 60.98 -49.07 -52.62
CA PHE A 3 60.83 -48.70 -51.16
C PHE A 3 61.01 -47.19 -50.94
N SER A 4 61.84 -46.51 -51.75
CA SER A 4 62.09 -45.09 -51.68
C SER A 4 60.86 -44.26 -52.14
N ILE A 5 60.20 -44.72 -53.19
CA ILE A 5 59.06 -44.02 -53.81
C ILE A 5 57.85 -44.09 -52.90
N ARG A 6 57.63 -45.20 -52.19
CA ARG A 6 56.52 -45.39 -51.22
C ARG A 6 56.69 -44.52 -49.96
N ASN A 7 57.93 -44.35 -49.49
CA ASN A 7 58.24 -43.51 -48.38
C ASN A 7 58.07 -42.01 -48.65
N THR A 8 58.48 -41.58 -49.86
CA THR A 8 58.31 -40.19 -50.32
C THR A 8 56.82 -39.84 -50.52
N LEU A 9 56.03 -40.79 -51.06
CA LEU A 9 54.59 -40.61 -51.22
C LEU A 9 53.87 -40.51 -49.89
N PHE A 10 54.28 -41.27 -48.85
CA PHE A 10 53.77 -41.18 -47.50
C PHE A 10 54.11 -39.86 -46.81
N ILE A 11 55.32 -39.36 -47.02
CA ILE A 11 55.79 -38.07 -46.44
C ILE A 11 55.06 -36.91 -47.11
N THR A 12 54.85 -36.92 -48.38
CA THR A 12 54.06 -35.88 -49.09
C THR A 12 52.60 -35.90 -48.73
N LEU A 13 52.00 -37.09 -48.46
CA LEU A 13 50.62 -37.21 -48.00
C LEU A 13 50.47 -36.67 -46.59
N LEU A 14 51.44 -36.97 -45.69
CA LEU A 14 51.44 -36.44 -44.33
C LEU A 14 51.66 -34.92 -44.28
N LEU A 15 52.50 -34.38 -45.18
CA LEU A 15 52.75 -32.95 -45.27
C LEU A 15 51.48 -32.22 -45.85
N GLY A 16 50.77 -32.85 -46.78
CA GLY A 16 49.50 -32.33 -47.33
C GLY A 16 48.36 -32.28 -46.30
N MET A 17 48.27 -33.26 -45.41
CA MET A 17 47.28 -33.28 -44.29
C MET A 17 47.57 -32.23 -43.23
N SER A 18 48.80 -31.88 -42.96
CA SER A 18 49.15 -30.83 -41.99
C SER A 18 48.84 -29.42 -42.50
N LEU A 19 48.74 -29.18 -43.78
CA LEU A 19 48.38 -27.89 -44.36
C LEU A 19 46.88 -27.68 -44.45
N ALA A 20 46.06 -28.73 -44.40
CA ALA A 20 44.59 -28.63 -44.41
C ALA A 20 43.98 -28.29 -43.05
N SER A 21 44.78 -28.33 -41.99
CA SER A 21 44.37 -28.07 -40.59
C SER A 21 44.47 -26.60 -40.17
N CYS A 22 44.94 -25.69 -41.03
CA CYS A 22 44.95 -24.28 -40.70
C CYS A 22 43.58 -23.67 -40.97
N VAL A 23 42.70 -23.66 -39.98
CA VAL A 23 41.65 -22.67 -39.90
C VAL A 23 42.32 -21.31 -40.08
N SER A 24 41.92 -20.56 -41.11
CA SER A 24 42.47 -19.24 -41.40
C SER A 24 42.38 -18.40 -40.09
N ASP A 25 43.52 -17.80 -39.70
CA ASP A 25 43.60 -16.93 -38.51
C ASP A 25 42.49 -15.85 -38.55
N ARG A 26 42.06 -15.49 -39.70
CA ARG A 26 40.95 -14.58 -39.96
C ARG A 26 39.58 -15.19 -39.59
N GLU A 27 39.33 -16.45 -39.94
CA GLU A 27 38.12 -17.17 -39.58
C GLU A 27 38.06 -17.47 -38.10
N TYR A 28 39.19 -17.83 -37.46
CA TYR A 28 39.27 -18.00 -36.01
C TYR A 28 38.97 -16.71 -35.26
N ARG A 29 39.51 -15.57 -35.71
CA ARG A 29 39.25 -14.27 -35.08
C ARG A 29 37.79 -13.84 -35.25
N SER A 30 37.20 -14.09 -36.43
CA SER A 30 35.77 -13.82 -36.67
C SER A 30 34.90 -14.68 -35.76
N LEU A 31 35.14 -15.99 -35.73
CA LEU A 31 34.39 -16.91 -34.87
C LEU A 31 34.54 -16.58 -33.39
N LYS A 32 35.72 -16.18 -32.94
CA LYS A 32 35.95 -15.73 -31.58
C LYS A 32 35.21 -14.44 -31.27
N ALA A 33 35.20 -13.47 -32.15
CA ALA A 33 34.45 -12.23 -32.01
C ALA A 33 32.92 -12.49 -31.92
N ASP A 34 32.42 -13.40 -32.77
CA ASP A 34 31.01 -13.82 -32.75
C ASP A 34 30.66 -14.53 -31.44
N TYR A 35 31.54 -15.42 -30.97
CA TYR A 35 31.38 -16.09 -29.66
C TYR A 35 31.37 -15.10 -28.50
N ASP A 36 32.34 -14.19 -28.46
CA ASP A 36 32.43 -13.16 -27.43
C ASP A 36 31.17 -12.24 -27.44
N SER A 37 30.69 -11.88 -28.65
CA SER A 37 29.45 -11.11 -28.84
C SER A 37 28.23 -11.87 -28.31
N ILE A 38 28.10 -13.16 -28.62
CA ILE A 38 27.01 -14.01 -28.15
C ILE A 38 27.08 -14.19 -26.63
N ALA A 39 28.29 -14.34 -26.04
CA ALA A 39 28.48 -14.47 -24.61
C ALA A 39 28.06 -13.18 -23.88
N ILE A 40 28.43 -12.02 -24.41
CA ILE A 40 27.99 -10.72 -23.87
C ILE A 40 26.47 -10.57 -23.98
N LEU A 41 25.91 -10.90 -25.16
CA LEU A 41 24.45 -10.83 -25.35
C LEU A 41 23.69 -11.74 -24.38
N ASN A 42 24.15 -12.97 -24.18
CA ASN A 42 23.55 -13.89 -23.22
C ASN A 42 23.63 -13.36 -21.78
N ALA A 43 24.77 -12.79 -21.37
CA ALA A 43 24.94 -12.19 -20.05
C ALA A 43 23.95 -11.02 -19.85
N THR A 44 23.84 -10.15 -20.86
CA THR A 44 22.90 -9.02 -20.84
C THR A 44 21.45 -9.50 -20.78
N MET A 45 21.10 -10.53 -21.55
CA MET A 45 19.73 -11.11 -21.52
C MET A 45 19.41 -11.75 -20.16
N GLN A 46 20.37 -12.39 -19.51
CA GLN A 46 20.17 -12.95 -18.16
C GLN A 46 20.00 -11.84 -17.13
N GLU A 47 20.78 -10.78 -17.19
CA GLU A 47 20.65 -9.62 -16.31
C GLU A 47 19.28 -8.94 -16.51
N ASP A 48 18.86 -8.75 -17.75
CA ASP A 48 17.55 -8.18 -18.11
C ASP A 48 16.39 -9.04 -17.57
N ALA A 49 16.48 -10.36 -17.68
CA ALA A 49 15.51 -11.28 -17.15
C ALA A 49 15.42 -11.16 -15.61
N TYR A 50 16.56 -11.15 -14.93
CA TYR A 50 16.63 -11.02 -13.47
C TYR A 50 16.02 -9.70 -12.97
N ILE A 51 16.35 -8.58 -13.62
CA ILE A 51 15.80 -7.27 -13.25
C ILE A 51 14.28 -7.25 -13.50
N THR A 52 13.82 -7.81 -14.61
CA THR A 52 12.41 -7.91 -14.95
C THR A 52 11.64 -8.72 -13.90
N ASP A 53 12.14 -9.89 -13.54
CA ASP A 53 11.52 -10.76 -12.53
C ASP A 53 11.51 -10.06 -11.14
N SER A 54 12.58 -9.32 -10.81
CA SER A 54 12.64 -8.51 -9.57
C SER A 54 11.56 -7.43 -9.53
N ILE A 55 11.35 -6.71 -10.65
CA ILE A 55 10.29 -5.68 -10.73
C ILE A 55 8.91 -6.32 -10.61
N VAL A 56 8.65 -7.44 -11.30
CA VAL A 56 7.38 -8.17 -11.20
C VAL A 56 7.13 -8.64 -9.75
N ALA A 57 8.14 -9.21 -9.12
CA ALA A 57 8.05 -9.65 -7.72
C ALA A 57 7.76 -8.47 -6.77
N SER A 58 8.38 -7.31 -6.99
CA SER A 58 8.14 -6.09 -6.21
C SER A 58 6.69 -5.60 -6.35
N VAL A 59 6.13 -5.60 -7.57
CA VAL A 59 4.72 -5.23 -7.80
C VAL A 59 3.76 -6.20 -7.11
N ILE A 60 4.03 -7.51 -7.19
CA ILE A 60 3.20 -8.53 -6.52
C ILE A 60 3.26 -8.35 -5.00
N SER A 61 4.44 -8.11 -4.42
CA SER A 61 4.61 -7.83 -3.00
C SER A 61 3.84 -6.57 -2.58
N SER A 62 3.90 -5.50 -3.37
CA SER A 62 3.13 -4.28 -3.12
C SER A 62 1.61 -4.55 -3.11
N PHE A 63 1.10 -5.41 -4.01
CA PHE A 63 -0.31 -5.78 -4.01
C PHE A 63 -0.71 -6.62 -2.79
N GLN A 64 0.18 -7.46 -2.27
CA GLN A 64 -0.06 -8.20 -1.02
C GLN A 64 -0.09 -7.26 0.19
N GLU A 65 0.82 -6.29 0.25
CA GLU A 65 0.83 -5.25 1.28
C GLU A 65 -0.45 -4.39 1.22
N LEU A 66 -0.90 -3.98 0.02
CA LEU A 66 -2.16 -3.28 -0.18
C LEU A 66 -3.34 -4.05 0.41
N SER A 67 -3.44 -5.35 0.11
CA SER A 67 -4.51 -6.21 0.65
C SER A 67 -4.45 -6.35 2.18
N SER A 68 -3.26 -6.39 2.76
CA SER A 68 -3.07 -6.45 4.21
C SER A 68 -3.54 -5.15 4.90
N VAL A 69 -3.16 -3.98 4.38
CA VAL A 69 -3.57 -2.68 4.93
C VAL A 69 -5.07 -2.45 4.73
N GLU A 70 -5.64 -2.86 3.59
CA GLU A 70 -7.07 -2.84 3.32
C GLU A 70 -7.85 -3.63 4.40
N ASN A 71 -7.41 -4.85 4.70
CA ASN A 71 -8.02 -5.68 5.73
C ASN A 71 -7.94 -5.02 7.12
N MET A 72 -6.82 -4.38 7.47
CA MET A 72 -6.68 -3.66 8.74
C MET A 72 -7.65 -2.47 8.84
N ILE A 73 -7.87 -1.72 7.77
CA ILE A 73 -8.83 -0.61 7.74
C ILE A 73 -10.25 -1.16 7.94
N ASN A 74 -10.59 -2.25 7.24
CA ASN A 74 -11.93 -2.84 7.28
C ASN A 74 -12.28 -3.38 8.68
N VAL A 75 -11.35 -4.08 9.33
CA VAL A 75 -11.53 -4.60 10.70
C VAL A 75 -11.71 -3.47 11.71
N ASN A 76 -10.92 -2.39 11.61
CA ASN A 76 -11.02 -1.25 12.51
C ASN A 76 -12.33 -0.47 12.33
N SER A 77 -12.87 -0.39 11.10
CA SER A 77 -14.14 0.29 10.83
C SER A 77 -15.38 -0.49 11.30
N MET A 78 -15.27 -1.80 11.53
CA MET A 78 -16.38 -2.64 12.02
C MET A 78 -16.61 -2.56 13.54
N ARG A 79 -15.65 -2.06 14.31
CA ARG A 79 -15.73 -2.03 15.78
C ARG A 79 -16.56 -0.90 16.38
N GLY A 80 -17.16 -0.02 15.57
CA GLY A 80 -18.18 0.95 15.99
C GLY A 80 -17.74 2.12 16.86
N GLU A 81 -16.59 2.04 17.51
CA GLU A 81 -15.97 3.12 18.28
C GLU A 81 -14.61 3.45 17.64
N LEU A 82 -14.52 4.59 16.96
CA LEU A 82 -13.26 5.10 16.44
C LEU A 82 -12.76 6.25 17.30
N PRO A 83 -11.89 5.99 18.31
CA PRO A 83 -11.22 7.05 19.04
C PRO A 83 -10.47 7.96 18.07
N MET A 84 -10.31 9.25 18.40
CA MET A 84 -9.55 10.21 17.56
C MET A 84 -8.19 9.67 17.09
N ARG A 85 -7.55 8.86 17.93
CA ARG A 85 -6.27 8.21 17.64
C ARG A 85 -6.37 7.22 16.47
N ASP A 86 -7.50 6.52 16.33
CA ASP A 86 -7.72 5.54 15.27
C ASP A 86 -8.08 6.22 13.94
N GLN A 87 -8.74 7.38 13.98
CA GLN A 87 -9.01 8.18 12.77
C GLN A 87 -7.70 8.65 12.12
N ALA A 88 -6.73 9.12 12.91
CA ALA A 88 -5.41 9.52 12.40
C ALA A 88 -4.67 8.33 11.78
N ARG A 89 -4.75 7.16 12.41
CA ARG A 89 -4.13 5.91 11.93
C ARG A 89 -4.76 5.42 10.63
N ILE A 90 -6.08 5.50 10.50
CA ILE A 90 -6.79 5.14 9.27
C ILE A 90 -6.39 6.07 8.14
N LYS A 91 -6.32 7.38 8.37
CA LYS A 91 -5.85 8.35 7.37
C LYS A 91 -4.42 8.07 6.93
N GLN A 92 -3.55 7.72 7.87
CA GLN A 92 -2.17 7.31 7.56
C GLN A 92 -2.14 6.04 6.70
N ASN A 93 -2.95 5.02 7.03
CA ASN A 93 -3.05 3.80 6.24
C ASN A 93 -3.55 4.06 4.81
N ILE A 94 -4.52 4.96 4.62
CA ILE A 94 -4.99 5.37 3.29
C ILE A 94 -3.86 6.04 2.49
N ASN A 95 -3.05 6.89 3.12
CA ASN A 95 -1.89 7.49 2.46
C ASN A 95 -0.87 6.42 2.05
N ILE A 96 -0.56 5.44 2.93
CA ILE A 96 0.32 4.32 2.61
C ILE A 96 -0.21 3.53 1.41
N LEU A 97 -1.53 3.26 1.35
CA LEU A 97 -2.15 2.59 0.20
C LEU A 97 -1.97 3.38 -1.10
N SER A 98 -2.14 4.71 -1.05
CA SER A 98 -1.95 5.59 -2.20
C SER A 98 -0.49 5.60 -2.69
N ASP A 99 0.46 5.67 -1.77
CA ASP A 99 1.89 5.64 -2.09
C ASP A 99 2.29 4.29 -2.71
N LYS A 100 1.79 3.17 -2.17
CA LYS A 100 2.04 1.83 -2.73
C LYS A 100 1.42 1.63 -4.11
N LEU A 101 0.25 2.19 -4.38
CA LEU A 101 -0.35 2.19 -5.72
C LEU A 101 0.52 2.96 -6.71
N LYS A 102 1.08 4.11 -6.29
CA LYS A 102 1.97 4.91 -7.12
C LYS A 102 3.27 4.14 -7.41
N GLU A 103 3.92 3.57 -6.40
CA GLU A 103 5.12 2.73 -6.56
C GLU A 103 4.87 1.58 -7.55
N SER A 104 3.72 0.89 -7.43
CA SER A 104 3.35 -0.19 -8.34
C SER A 104 3.13 0.29 -9.76
N ASN A 105 2.50 1.47 -9.94
CA ASN A 105 2.34 2.08 -11.26
C ASN A 105 3.68 2.42 -11.89
N ASP A 106 4.58 3.05 -11.15
CA ASP A 106 5.90 3.44 -11.63
C ASP A 106 6.75 2.21 -12.01
N ALA A 107 6.63 1.12 -11.24
CA ALA A 107 7.28 -0.16 -11.55
C ALA A 107 6.73 -0.78 -12.85
N ILE A 108 5.41 -0.74 -13.07
CA ILE A 108 4.78 -1.22 -14.31
C ILE A 108 5.23 -0.36 -15.51
N GLU A 109 5.34 0.95 -15.36
CA GLU A 109 5.85 1.84 -16.40
C GLU A 109 7.32 1.53 -16.74
N MET A 110 8.15 1.18 -15.74
CA MET A 110 9.52 0.71 -16.00
C MET A 110 9.55 -0.59 -16.80
N LEU A 111 8.64 -1.54 -16.52
CA LEU A 111 8.52 -2.77 -17.29
C LEU A 111 8.14 -2.48 -18.76
N ILE A 112 7.23 -1.54 -18.99
CA ILE A 112 6.81 -1.14 -20.36
C ILE A 112 7.99 -0.59 -21.14
N LYS A 113 8.72 0.37 -20.57
CA LYS A 113 9.91 0.96 -21.22
C LYS A 113 10.96 -0.10 -21.53
N ARG A 114 11.10 -1.10 -20.65
CA ARG A 114 12.05 -2.20 -20.86
C ARG A 114 11.63 -3.11 -22.01
N VAL A 115 10.33 -3.40 -22.13
CA VAL A 115 9.75 -4.16 -23.25
C VAL A 115 9.94 -3.40 -24.58
N GLU A 116 9.72 -2.10 -24.58
CA GLU A 116 9.91 -1.25 -25.76
C GLU A 116 11.38 -1.26 -26.24
N ASN A 117 12.33 -1.29 -25.31
CA ASN A 117 13.77 -1.28 -25.62
C ASN A 117 14.32 -2.66 -26.03
N ASN A 118 13.73 -3.76 -25.57
CA ASN A 118 14.29 -5.12 -25.74
C ASN A 118 13.68 -5.94 -26.88
N GLY A 119 12.80 -5.40 -27.70
CA GLY A 119 12.31 -5.92 -28.98
C GLY A 119 11.69 -7.34 -28.94
N ALA A 120 12.40 -8.36 -29.39
CA ALA A 120 11.82 -9.66 -29.78
C ALA A 120 11.38 -10.60 -28.65
N ASN A 121 11.85 -10.44 -27.41
CA ASN A 121 11.46 -11.30 -26.26
C ASN A 121 10.27 -10.76 -25.46
N SER A 122 9.59 -9.74 -25.98
CA SER A 122 8.62 -8.93 -25.24
C SER A 122 7.23 -9.54 -25.12
N GLN A 123 6.86 -10.53 -25.94
CA GLN A 123 5.45 -11.01 -25.99
C GLN A 123 4.96 -11.63 -24.69
N ARG A 124 5.84 -12.34 -23.97
CA ARG A 124 5.52 -12.89 -22.62
C ARG A 124 5.38 -11.77 -21.59
N LEU A 125 6.26 -10.76 -21.66
CA LEU A 125 6.24 -9.60 -20.77
C LEU A 125 5.03 -8.70 -21.02
N VAL A 126 4.61 -8.53 -22.29
CA VAL A 126 3.38 -7.79 -22.64
C VAL A 126 2.16 -8.42 -21.96
N GLY A 127 2.05 -9.75 -21.96
CA GLY A 127 0.99 -10.46 -21.25
C GLY A 127 1.03 -10.20 -19.73
N THR A 128 2.22 -10.29 -19.12
CA THR A 128 2.40 -10.01 -17.68
C THR A 128 2.05 -8.56 -17.35
N ILE A 129 2.51 -7.59 -18.15
CA ILE A 129 2.20 -6.17 -17.97
C ILE A 129 0.69 -5.92 -18.06
N SER A 130 0.00 -6.56 -19.02
CA SER A 130 -1.46 -6.43 -19.15
C SER A 130 -2.18 -6.91 -17.88
N ILE A 131 -1.78 -8.06 -17.34
CA ILE A 131 -2.33 -8.59 -16.09
C ILE A 131 -2.05 -7.65 -14.90
N LEU A 132 -0.83 -7.15 -14.77
CA LEU A 132 -0.44 -6.25 -13.70
C LEU A 132 -1.20 -4.92 -13.78
N ARG A 133 -1.42 -4.36 -14.98
CA ARG A 133 -2.24 -3.15 -15.18
C ARG A 133 -3.70 -3.37 -14.80
N GLU A 134 -4.27 -4.51 -15.17
CA GLU A 134 -5.64 -4.86 -14.77
C GLU A 134 -5.75 -4.97 -13.24
N GLN A 135 -4.80 -5.65 -12.60
CA GLN A 135 -4.75 -5.77 -11.15
C GLN A 135 -4.59 -4.41 -10.47
N LEU A 136 -3.70 -3.56 -10.98
CA LEU A 136 -3.51 -2.20 -10.48
C LEU A 136 -4.80 -1.37 -10.59
N GLY A 137 -5.52 -1.48 -11.70
CA GLY A 137 -6.81 -0.83 -11.90
C GLY A 137 -7.83 -1.24 -10.83
N LYS A 138 -7.97 -2.54 -10.59
CA LYS A 138 -8.85 -3.10 -9.55
C LYS A 138 -8.44 -2.63 -8.15
N GLN A 139 -7.15 -2.63 -7.84
CA GLN A 139 -6.66 -2.16 -6.54
C GLN A 139 -6.90 -0.66 -6.34
N LYS A 140 -6.69 0.15 -7.38
CA LYS A 140 -6.95 1.59 -7.34
C LYS A 140 -8.43 1.87 -7.04
N GLU A 141 -9.35 1.19 -7.71
CA GLU A 141 -10.79 1.32 -7.47
C GLU A 141 -11.15 0.96 -6.02
N ARG A 142 -10.65 -0.17 -5.51
CA ARG A 142 -10.88 -0.60 -4.13
C ARG A 142 -10.35 0.40 -3.11
N VAL A 143 -9.13 0.89 -3.28
CA VAL A 143 -8.54 1.90 -2.37
C VAL A 143 -9.34 3.18 -2.39
N THR A 144 -9.81 3.63 -3.57
CA THR A 144 -10.66 4.82 -3.68
C THR A 144 -11.97 4.62 -2.91
N THR A 145 -12.65 3.49 -3.11
CA THR A 145 -13.89 3.16 -2.41
C THR A 145 -13.68 3.12 -0.89
N ILE A 146 -12.64 2.44 -0.42
CA ILE A 146 -12.31 2.38 1.02
C ILE A 146 -12.03 3.77 1.58
N ALA A 147 -11.29 4.62 0.86
CA ALA A 147 -10.99 5.97 1.28
C ALA A 147 -12.27 6.82 1.43
N GLU A 148 -13.16 6.78 0.44
CA GLU A 148 -14.43 7.50 0.45
C GLU A 148 -15.36 7.05 1.58
N GLU A 149 -15.57 5.74 1.71
CA GLU A 149 -16.40 5.17 2.77
C GLU A 149 -15.85 5.49 4.16
N THR A 150 -14.54 5.39 4.34
CA THR A 150 -13.90 5.67 5.61
C THR A 150 -13.99 7.15 5.97
N MET A 151 -13.75 8.05 5.02
CA MET A 151 -13.92 9.49 5.23
C MET A 151 -15.37 9.87 5.54
N LYS A 152 -16.34 9.19 4.95
CA LYS A 152 -17.76 9.36 5.27
C LYS A 152 -18.02 8.94 6.72
N LYS A 153 -17.60 7.75 7.12
CA LYS A 153 -17.76 7.25 8.50
C LYS A 153 -17.12 8.18 9.53
N VAL A 154 -15.91 8.71 9.24
CA VAL A 154 -15.24 9.68 10.13
C VAL A 154 -16.07 10.96 10.27
N ARG A 155 -16.65 11.49 9.19
CA ARG A 155 -17.53 12.66 9.26
C ARG A 155 -18.79 12.38 10.10
N ASP A 156 -19.40 11.23 9.90
CA ASP A 156 -20.62 10.82 10.63
C ASP A 156 -20.33 10.68 12.13
N ILE A 157 -19.18 10.07 12.51
CA ILE A 157 -18.74 9.96 13.90
C ILE A 157 -18.53 11.35 14.52
N ASN A 158 -17.82 12.25 13.85
CA ASN A 158 -17.59 13.61 14.35
C ASN A 158 -18.92 14.38 14.55
N ALA A 159 -19.88 14.20 13.66
CA ALA A 159 -21.22 14.77 13.79
C ALA A 159 -21.99 14.20 14.99
N LEU A 160 -21.90 12.88 15.20
CA LEU A 160 -22.50 12.20 16.35
C LEU A 160 -21.86 12.64 17.66
N GLU A 161 -20.54 12.73 17.75
CA GLU A 161 -19.81 13.23 18.91
C GLU A 161 -20.21 14.67 19.27
N SER A 162 -20.29 15.54 18.26
CA SER A 162 -20.76 16.91 18.43
C SER A 162 -22.19 16.96 19.00
N SER A 163 -23.08 16.12 18.44
CA SER A 163 -24.46 16.02 18.91
C SER A 163 -24.56 15.47 20.33
N ALA A 164 -23.77 14.45 20.65
CA ALA A 164 -23.69 13.86 21.99
C ALA A 164 -23.20 14.87 23.03
N ASN A 165 -22.19 15.67 22.69
CA ASN A 165 -21.68 16.71 23.57
C ASN A 165 -22.73 17.80 23.82
N ARG A 166 -23.46 18.24 22.77
CA ARG A 166 -24.56 19.20 22.92
C ARG A 166 -25.66 18.65 23.85
N LEU A 167 -26.07 17.40 23.64
CA LEU A 167 -27.09 16.76 24.50
C LEU A 167 -26.60 16.63 25.93
N ARG A 168 -25.32 16.32 26.15
CA ARG A 168 -24.74 16.26 27.50
C ARG A 168 -24.76 17.63 28.17
N GLU A 169 -24.37 18.70 27.48
CA GLU A 169 -24.43 20.06 27.99
C GLU A 169 -25.86 20.48 28.31
N GLU A 170 -26.83 20.12 27.47
CA GLU A 170 -28.24 20.41 27.70
C GLU A 170 -28.77 19.64 28.90
N ALA A 171 -28.40 18.35 29.05
CA ALA A 171 -28.75 17.55 30.21
C ALA A 171 -28.19 18.13 31.51
N GLU A 172 -26.94 18.59 31.52
CA GLU A 172 -26.34 19.24 32.71
C GLU A 172 -27.04 20.57 33.02
N ARG A 173 -27.43 21.37 32.05
CA ARG A 173 -28.23 22.61 32.27
C ARG A 173 -29.59 22.29 32.86
N MET A 174 -30.30 21.29 32.32
CA MET A 174 -31.61 20.88 32.85
C MET A 174 -31.49 20.35 34.28
N LYS A 175 -30.43 19.58 34.58
CA LYS A 175 -30.16 19.10 35.95
C LYS A 175 -29.89 20.26 36.90
N GLY A 176 -29.10 21.26 36.48
CA GLY A 176 -28.87 22.48 37.28
C GLY A 176 -30.15 23.24 37.57
N PHE A 177 -31.02 23.43 36.54
CA PHE A 177 -32.30 24.09 36.66
C PHE A 177 -33.25 23.33 37.61
N SER A 178 -33.32 21.99 37.46
CA SER A 178 -34.13 21.14 38.36
C SER A 178 -33.68 21.22 39.84
N LEU A 179 -32.36 21.28 40.04
CA LEU A 179 -31.78 21.40 41.38
C LEU A 179 -32.10 22.78 42.02
N ASP A 180 -32.00 23.85 41.23
CA ASP A 180 -32.34 25.21 41.67
C ASP A 180 -33.85 25.33 42.02
N GLU A 181 -34.72 24.78 41.16
CA GLU A 181 -36.17 24.76 41.44
C GLU A 181 -36.51 23.93 42.65
N ALA A 182 -35.89 22.78 42.86
CA ALA A 182 -36.06 21.98 44.07
C ALA A 182 -35.62 22.74 45.36
N ASN A 183 -34.50 23.46 45.31
CA ASN A 183 -34.04 24.31 46.41
C ASN A 183 -35.01 25.47 46.67
N ARG A 184 -35.54 26.10 45.63
CA ARG A 184 -36.56 27.18 45.78
C ARG A 184 -37.85 26.67 46.40
N LEU A 185 -38.33 25.48 46.02
CA LEU A 185 -39.49 24.84 46.58
C LEU A 185 -39.26 24.53 48.06
N LYS A 186 -38.09 23.98 48.45
CA LYS A 186 -37.72 23.69 49.82
C LYS A 186 -37.69 24.96 50.68
N LEU A 187 -37.11 26.05 50.19
CA LEU A 187 -37.11 27.33 50.91
C LEU A 187 -38.53 27.88 51.09
N LYS A 188 -39.42 27.72 50.11
CA LYS A 188 -40.83 28.10 50.27
C LYS A 188 -41.54 27.25 51.30
N GLU A 189 -41.32 25.94 51.29
CA GLU A 189 -41.88 25.01 52.24
C GLU A 189 -41.42 25.36 53.70
N ASP A 190 -40.11 25.57 53.86
CA ASP A 190 -39.54 25.99 55.15
C ASP A 190 -40.16 27.32 55.66
N SER A 191 -40.38 28.29 54.74
CA SER A 191 -40.98 29.57 55.05
C SER A 191 -42.45 29.46 55.43
N LEU A 192 -43.22 28.55 54.83
CA LEU A 192 -44.62 28.28 55.16
C LEU A 192 -44.78 27.52 56.47
N ASN A 193 -43.79 26.66 56.79
CA ASN A 193 -43.81 25.86 58.01
C ASN A 193 -43.21 26.59 59.23
N THR A 194 -42.68 27.82 59.01
CA THR A 194 -42.13 28.61 60.14
C THR A 194 -43.27 29.19 60.98
N VAL A 195 -43.38 28.76 62.22
CA VAL A 195 -44.35 29.27 63.18
C VAL A 195 -43.69 30.33 64.07
N TYR A 196 -44.26 31.51 64.08
CA TYR A 196 -43.78 32.60 64.91
C TYR A 196 -44.54 32.57 66.24
N TYR A 197 -43.83 32.55 67.33
CA TYR A 197 -44.39 32.66 68.66
C TYR A 197 -44.09 34.06 69.21
N ALA A 198 -45.14 34.72 69.68
CA ALA A 198 -45.01 35.90 70.51
C ALA A 198 -45.32 35.54 71.94
N MET A 199 -44.35 35.78 72.79
CA MET A 199 -44.54 35.64 74.25
C MET A 199 -44.50 37.03 74.84
N GLY A 200 -45.57 37.33 75.60
CA GLY A 200 -45.71 38.58 76.33
C GLY A 200 -46.71 38.46 77.45
N THR A 201 -46.85 39.50 78.27
CA THR A 201 -47.90 39.59 79.23
C THR A 201 -49.25 39.79 78.51
N LYS A 202 -50.36 39.57 79.20
CA LYS A 202 -51.70 39.71 78.60
C LYS A 202 -51.92 41.09 78.06
N ASP A 203 -51.29 42.10 78.60
CA ASP A 203 -51.41 43.48 78.16
C ASP A 203 -50.54 43.76 76.85
N ASP A 204 -49.40 43.07 76.74
CA ASP A 204 -48.54 43.12 75.57
C ASP A 204 -49.15 42.45 74.35
N LEU A 205 -50.04 41.47 74.51
CA LEU A 205 -50.70 40.71 73.47
C LEU A 205 -52.00 41.32 72.93
N GLN A 206 -52.50 42.40 73.56
CA GLN A 206 -53.72 43.11 73.18
C GLN A 206 -53.48 44.49 72.52
N ALA A 207 -52.21 44.86 72.33
CA ALA A 207 -51.79 46.07 71.61
C ALA A 207 -51.52 45.72 70.13
#